data_c9542e989d8c8c68480c72cfd4e79a35
#
_entry.id   c9542e989d8c8c68480c72cfd4e79a35
#
_cell.length_a   1.000
_cell.length_b   1.000
_cell.length_c   1.000
_cell.angle_alpha   90.00
_cell.angle_beta   90.00
_cell.angle_gamma   90.00
#
_symmetry.space_group_name_H-M   'P 1'
#
loop_
_entity.id
_entity.type
_entity.pdbx_description
1 polymer ?
#
loop_
_entity_poly.entity_id
_entity_poly.type
_entity_poly.pdbx_seq_one_letter_code
_entity_poly.pdbx_strand_id
1 'polypeptide(L)'
;AGMTADGSDLMTVVAAVADENGTIKRLNDCEVLFEIEGPGELVASEGTFTNPRRVSWGTAPVLVRATTTPGTIRVRARVVFQGKHTPLAAELEIPTFPADHEVIADPSELEAAEAAKGVRSKAPESSDRDLEREVEALRRELNALKLPEVERQQSDFE
;
A
#
# COMPACT_ATOMS: atom_id res chain seq x y z
N ALA A 1 -4.64 4.89 23.30
CA ALA A 1 -3.77 4.75 22.11
C ALA A 1 -4.36 5.63 21.01
N GLY A 2 -3.53 6.28 20.22
CA GLY A 2 -3.90 7.12 19.09
C GLY A 2 -2.82 7.07 18.04
N MET A 3 -3.05 7.75 16.91
CA MET A 3 -2.13 7.80 15.78
C MET A 3 -1.63 9.23 15.57
N THR A 4 -0.52 9.37 14.88
CA THR A 4 0.01 10.66 14.46
C THR A 4 -0.52 11.00 13.06
N ALA A 5 -1.00 12.22 12.86
CA ALA A 5 -1.51 12.68 11.57
C ALA A 5 -0.35 13.16 10.69
N ASP A 6 0.50 12.22 10.24
CA ASP A 6 1.67 12.48 9.42
C ASP A 6 1.58 11.85 8.02
N GLY A 7 0.47 11.18 7.70
CA GLY A 7 0.26 10.50 6.43
C GLY A 7 0.94 9.13 6.32
N SER A 8 1.70 8.73 7.33
CA SER A 8 2.48 7.47 7.31
C SER A 8 2.17 6.53 8.47
N ASP A 9 1.59 7.03 9.57
CA ASP A 9 1.31 6.22 10.75
C ASP A 9 0.25 5.17 10.46
N LEU A 10 0.53 3.93 10.85
CA LEU A 10 -0.26 2.73 10.53
C LEU A 10 -0.68 2.01 11.81
N MET A 11 -1.94 1.60 11.86
CA MET A 11 -2.49 0.81 12.95
C MET A 11 -3.23 -0.42 12.41
N THR A 12 -2.97 -1.58 13.01
CA THR A 12 -3.76 -2.78 12.73
C THR A 12 -4.98 -2.81 13.64
N VAL A 13 -6.17 -2.78 13.03
CA VAL A 13 -7.45 -2.98 13.71
C VAL A 13 -7.89 -4.42 13.48
N VAL A 14 -8.29 -5.12 14.54
CA VAL A 14 -8.72 -6.51 14.49
C VAL A 14 -10.16 -6.64 14.93
N ALA A 15 -11.05 -7.03 14.02
CA ALA A 15 -12.42 -7.42 14.38
C ALA A 15 -12.43 -8.88 14.84
N ALA A 16 -13.07 -9.16 15.97
CA ALA A 16 -13.25 -10.51 16.48
C ALA A 16 -14.73 -10.88 16.51
N VAL A 17 -15.08 -12.07 16.02
CA VAL A 17 -16.42 -12.62 16.16
C VAL A 17 -16.51 -13.35 17.50
N ALA A 18 -17.28 -12.79 18.42
CA ALA A 18 -17.44 -13.34 19.76
C ALA A 18 -18.92 -13.59 20.10
N ASP A 19 -19.16 -14.43 21.08
CA ASP A 19 -20.47 -14.56 21.69
C ASP A 19 -20.74 -13.48 22.76
N GLU A 20 -21.91 -13.55 23.38
CA GLU A 20 -22.33 -12.63 24.44
C GLU A 20 -21.43 -12.61 25.67
N ASN A 21 -20.64 -13.67 25.88
CA ASN A 21 -19.67 -13.79 26.97
C ASN A 21 -18.26 -13.33 26.55
N GLY A 22 -18.08 -12.82 25.32
CA GLY A 22 -16.79 -12.40 24.80
C GLY A 22 -15.89 -13.54 24.31
N THR A 23 -16.41 -14.77 24.21
CA THR A 23 -15.62 -15.92 23.71
C THR A 23 -15.52 -15.90 22.20
N ILE A 24 -14.30 -15.85 21.68
CA ILE A 24 -14.04 -15.79 20.25
C ILE A 24 -14.46 -17.09 19.57
N LYS A 25 -15.29 -17.00 18.53
CA LYS A 25 -15.78 -18.11 17.74
C LYS A 25 -14.81 -18.52 16.65
N ARG A 26 -13.80 -19.31 17.01
CA ARG A 26 -12.67 -19.65 16.13
C ARG A 26 -13.02 -20.44 14.87
N LEU A 27 -14.16 -21.14 14.86
CA LEU A 27 -14.64 -21.92 13.71
C LEU A 27 -15.57 -21.09 12.80
N ASN A 28 -15.78 -19.80 13.12
CA ASN A 28 -16.56 -18.91 12.27
C ASN A 28 -15.73 -18.51 11.04
N ASP A 29 -16.36 -18.55 9.86
CA ASP A 29 -15.73 -18.24 8.57
C ASP A 29 -16.49 -17.15 7.78
N CYS A 30 -17.32 -16.37 8.46
CA CYS A 30 -18.05 -15.27 7.83
C CYS A 30 -17.10 -14.22 7.22
N GLU A 31 -17.67 -13.34 6.40
CA GLU A 31 -16.95 -12.18 5.86
C GLU A 31 -17.33 -10.92 6.62
N VAL A 32 -16.31 -10.13 6.98
CA VAL A 32 -16.44 -8.85 7.67
C VAL A 32 -16.08 -7.73 6.70
N LEU A 33 -17.00 -6.78 6.53
CA LEU A 33 -16.76 -5.53 5.82
C LEU A 33 -16.32 -4.47 6.83
N PHE A 34 -15.22 -3.79 6.51
CA PHE A 34 -14.75 -2.63 7.23
C PHE A 34 -15.14 -1.36 6.48
N GLU A 35 -15.68 -0.41 7.20
CA GLU A 35 -16.01 0.93 6.75
C GLU A 35 -15.21 1.92 7.59
N ILE A 36 -14.74 3.01 6.98
CA ILE A 36 -13.94 4.03 7.67
C ILE A 36 -14.54 5.40 7.42
N GLU A 37 -14.55 6.23 8.45
CA GLU A 37 -14.94 7.62 8.41
C GLU A 37 -13.89 8.47 9.13
N GLY A 38 -13.75 9.73 8.69
CA GLY A 38 -12.78 10.66 9.27
C GLY A 38 -11.44 10.66 8.56
N PRO A 39 -10.38 11.24 9.19
CA PRO A 39 -9.10 11.49 8.54
C PRO A 39 -8.20 10.24 8.53
N GLY A 40 -8.67 9.17 7.92
CA GLY A 40 -7.94 7.92 7.76
C GLY A 40 -8.39 7.14 6.54
N GLU A 41 -7.62 6.15 6.17
CA GLU A 41 -7.93 5.27 5.05
C GLU A 41 -7.60 3.81 5.37
N LEU A 42 -8.36 2.89 4.73
CA LEU A 42 -8.07 1.47 4.78
C LEU A 42 -6.98 1.16 3.75
N VAL A 43 -5.86 0.63 4.23
CA VAL A 43 -4.80 0.18 3.33
C VAL A 43 -5.18 -1.21 2.84
N ALA A 44 -5.72 -1.27 1.62
CA ALA A 44 -6.05 -2.51 0.94
C ALA A 44 -5.14 -2.66 -0.28
N SER A 45 -4.31 -3.70 -0.30
CA SER A 45 -3.59 -4.10 -1.51
C SER A 45 -4.10 -5.45 -1.98
N GLU A 46 -4.13 -5.65 -3.30
CA GLU A 46 -4.48 -6.93 -3.90
C GLU A 46 -3.62 -8.04 -3.29
N GLY A 47 -4.29 -9.06 -2.74
CA GLY A 47 -3.65 -10.24 -2.16
C GLY A 47 -3.32 -10.17 -0.67
N THR A 48 -3.20 -8.98 -0.06
CA THR A 48 -2.84 -8.85 1.36
C THR A 48 -4.02 -8.47 2.24
N PHE A 49 -4.83 -7.49 1.83
CA PHE A 49 -5.99 -7.02 2.60
C PHE A 49 -7.18 -6.81 1.68
N THR A 50 -8.01 -7.84 1.52
CA THR A 50 -9.29 -7.69 0.84
C THR A 50 -10.34 -7.10 1.79
N ASN A 51 -11.23 -6.26 1.27
CA ASN A 51 -12.39 -5.78 1.99
C ASN A 51 -13.63 -5.97 1.11
N PRO A 52 -14.59 -6.85 1.47
CA PRO A 52 -14.69 -7.56 2.75
C PRO A 52 -13.60 -8.62 2.95
N ARG A 53 -13.33 -8.92 4.21
CA ARG A 53 -12.33 -9.89 4.63
C ARG A 53 -12.96 -11.12 5.27
N ARG A 54 -12.55 -12.30 4.83
CA ARG A 54 -12.95 -13.55 5.46
C ARG A 54 -12.28 -13.68 6.84
N VAL A 55 -13.09 -14.03 7.83
CA VAL A 55 -12.63 -14.31 9.19
C VAL A 55 -11.76 -15.56 9.20
N SER A 56 -10.64 -15.50 9.89
CA SER A 56 -9.76 -16.63 10.11
C SER A 56 -9.53 -16.79 11.62
N TRP A 57 -9.80 -17.98 12.15
CA TRP A 57 -9.72 -18.26 13.59
C TRP A 57 -10.56 -17.30 14.46
N GLY A 58 -11.70 -16.85 13.91
CA GLY A 58 -12.61 -15.94 14.58
C GLY A 58 -12.21 -14.48 14.55
N THR A 59 -11.17 -14.10 13.78
CA THR A 59 -10.66 -12.74 13.66
C THR A 59 -10.48 -12.29 12.22
N ALA A 60 -10.62 -11.00 11.97
CA ALA A 60 -10.34 -10.35 10.70
C ALA A 60 -9.53 -9.07 10.96
N PRO A 61 -8.26 -9.01 10.58
CA PRO A 61 -7.45 -7.80 10.68
C PRO A 61 -7.65 -6.88 9.47
N VAL A 62 -7.51 -5.56 9.70
CA VAL A 62 -7.42 -4.53 8.67
C VAL A 62 -6.34 -3.53 9.06
N LEU A 63 -5.67 -2.95 8.09
CA LEU A 63 -4.68 -1.92 8.29
C LEU A 63 -5.31 -0.55 8.02
N VAL A 64 -5.15 0.36 8.96
CA VAL A 64 -5.62 1.75 8.89
C VAL A 64 -4.42 2.66 8.85
N ARG A 65 -4.43 3.62 7.92
CA ARG A 65 -3.44 4.69 7.81
C ARG A 65 -4.06 6.01 8.20
N ALA A 66 -3.36 6.80 9.00
CA ALA A 66 -3.75 8.18 9.27
C ALA A 66 -3.42 9.07 8.06
N THR A 67 -4.27 10.06 7.80
CA THR A 67 -3.95 11.14 6.86
C THR A 67 -3.11 12.22 7.55
N THR A 68 -2.80 13.30 6.85
CA THR A 68 -2.09 14.47 7.42
C THR A 68 -2.99 15.39 8.23
N THR A 69 -4.30 15.12 8.26
CA THR A 69 -5.28 15.92 9.01
C THR A 69 -5.56 15.30 10.36
N PRO A 70 -5.34 15.99 11.48
CA PRO A 70 -5.69 15.48 12.80
C PRO A 70 -7.21 15.43 13.00
N GLY A 71 -7.68 14.47 13.82
CA GLY A 71 -9.10 14.30 14.10
C GLY A 71 -9.40 12.97 14.75
N THR A 72 -10.57 12.39 14.46
CA THR A 72 -10.96 11.06 14.95
C THR A 72 -11.33 10.19 13.76
N ILE A 73 -10.62 9.08 13.63
CA ILE A 73 -10.93 8.02 12.68
C ILE A 73 -11.93 7.10 13.34
N ARG A 74 -13.05 6.81 12.65
CA ARG A 74 -14.05 5.82 13.08
C ARG A 74 -13.98 4.64 12.15
N VAL A 75 -13.68 3.46 12.70
CA VAL A 75 -13.66 2.19 11.97
C VAL A 75 -14.87 1.37 12.41
N ARG A 76 -15.69 0.98 11.46
CA ARG A 76 -16.85 0.13 11.66
C ARG A 76 -16.63 -1.22 11.00
N ALA A 77 -16.86 -2.30 11.75
CA ALA A 77 -16.80 -3.66 11.25
C ALA A 77 -18.19 -4.30 11.31
N ARG A 78 -18.66 -4.87 10.19
CA ARG A 78 -19.95 -5.57 10.13
C ARG A 78 -19.83 -6.84 9.30
N VAL A 79 -20.64 -7.84 9.62
CA VAL A 79 -20.75 -9.08 8.84
C VAL A 79 -21.51 -8.79 7.53
N VAL A 80 -21.00 -9.27 6.39
CA VAL A 80 -21.57 -9.02 5.06
C VAL A 80 -22.94 -9.68 4.92
N PHE A 81 -23.04 -10.97 5.27
CA PHE A 81 -24.30 -11.72 5.19
C PHE A 81 -24.94 -11.83 6.57
N GLN A 82 -26.10 -11.22 6.70
CA GLN A 82 -26.87 -11.26 7.95
C GLN A 82 -27.76 -12.51 7.98
N GLY A 83 -27.49 -13.37 8.94
CA GLY A 83 -28.33 -14.52 9.28
C GLY A 83 -29.09 -14.29 10.59
N LYS A 84 -29.85 -15.31 11.02
CA LYS A 84 -30.67 -15.23 12.25
C LYS A 84 -29.86 -14.92 13.53
N HIS A 85 -28.56 -15.24 13.51
CA HIS A 85 -27.63 -15.06 14.63
C HIS A 85 -26.42 -14.20 14.24
N THR A 86 -26.64 -13.22 13.36
CA THR A 86 -25.60 -12.31 12.92
C THR A 86 -25.15 -11.42 14.10
N PRO A 87 -23.86 -11.30 14.34
CA PRO A 87 -23.32 -10.35 15.31
C PRO A 87 -23.69 -8.91 15.00
N LEU A 88 -23.85 -8.09 16.04
CA LEU A 88 -23.96 -6.65 15.88
C LEU A 88 -22.68 -6.08 15.27
N ALA A 89 -22.81 -4.98 14.52
CA ALA A 89 -21.64 -4.23 14.08
C ALA A 89 -20.87 -3.69 15.29
N ALA A 90 -19.55 -3.64 15.18
CA ALA A 90 -18.68 -3.03 16.15
C ALA A 90 -18.06 -1.76 15.57
N GLU A 91 -17.83 -0.78 16.42
CA GLU A 91 -17.16 0.48 16.06
C GLU A 91 -15.98 0.74 16.99
N LEU A 92 -14.94 1.34 16.43
CA LEU A 92 -13.73 1.76 17.14
C LEU A 92 -13.38 3.18 16.72
N GLU A 93 -13.19 4.04 17.71
CA GLU A 93 -12.69 5.40 17.50
C GLU A 93 -11.20 5.47 17.81
N ILE A 94 -10.45 6.04 16.89
CA ILE A 94 -9.00 6.21 16.99
C ILE A 94 -8.72 7.70 16.85
N PRO A 95 -8.30 8.38 17.92
CA PRO A 95 -7.89 9.77 17.84
C PRO A 95 -6.57 9.90 17.07
N THR A 96 -6.47 10.91 16.23
CA THR A 96 -5.23 11.28 15.57
C THR A 96 -4.77 12.66 16.05
N PHE A 97 -3.48 12.77 16.31
CA PHE A 97 -2.86 13.96 16.87
C PHE A 97 -2.00 14.64 15.80
N PRO A 98 -1.86 15.99 15.84
CA PRO A 98 -0.96 16.68 14.95
C PRO A 98 0.46 16.11 15.02
N ALA A 99 1.13 16.01 13.89
CA ALA A 99 2.56 15.72 13.86
C ALA A 99 3.34 16.97 14.33
N ASP A 100 4.32 16.77 15.18
CA ASP A 100 5.25 17.81 15.65
C ASP A 100 6.57 17.84 14.87
N HIS A 101 6.61 17.12 13.75
CA HIS A 101 7.69 17.09 12.77
C HIS A 101 7.17 17.41 11.37
N GLU A 102 8.07 17.64 10.43
CA GLU A 102 7.70 17.90 9.04
C GLU A 102 6.94 16.71 8.45
N VAL A 103 5.71 16.96 8.01
CA VAL A 103 4.82 15.95 7.44
C VAL A 103 5.29 15.63 6.03
N ILE A 104 5.34 14.36 5.68
CA ILE A 104 5.57 13.94 4.30
C ILE A 104 4.36 14.42 3.48
N ALA A 105 4.57 15.43 2.63
CA ALA A 105 3.52 15.96 1.79
C ALA A 105 3.07 14.90 0.77
N ASP A 106 1.77 14.87 0.48
CA ASP A 106 1.24 14.07 -0.61
C ASP A 106 1.93 14.52 -1.93
N PRO A 107 2.31 13.60 -2.82
CA PRO A 107 2.90 13.97 -4.12
C PRO A 107 2.09 15.01 -4.89
N SER A 108 0.76 14.98 -4.81
CA SER A 108 -0.12 15.98 -5.42
C SER A 108 0.00 17.38 -4.78
N GLU A 109 0.25 17.45 -3.48
CA GLU A 109 0.49 18.69 -2.76
C GLU A 109 1.87 19.27 -3.09
N LEU A 110 2.88 18.42 -3.27
CA LEU A 110 4.21 18.83 -3.72
C LEU A 110 4.16 19.42 -5.13
N GLU A 111 3.46 18.79 -6.07
CA GLU A 111 3.27 19.29 -7.42
C GLU A 111 2.53 20.63 -7.43
N ALA A 112 1.49 20.77 -6.61
CA ALA A 112 0.74 22.01 -6.45
C ALA A 112 1.60 23.12 -5.83
N ALA A 113 2.42 22.81 -4.83
CA ALA A 113 3.32 23.75 -4.18
C ALA A 113 4.47 24.19 -5.11
N GLU A 114 5.00 23.30 -5.92
CA GLU A 114 6.01 23.62 -6.95
C GLU A 114 5.42 24.48 -8.06
N ALA A 115 4.22 24.18 -8.52
CA ALA A 115 3.50 25.01 -9.49
C ALA A 115 3.22 26.43 -8.96
N ALA A 116 2.84 26.55 -7.68
CA ALA A 116 2.58 27.81 -7.01
C ALA A 116 3.84 28.66 -6.82
N LYS A 117 5.00 28.03 -6.60
CA LYS A 117 6.29 28.73 -6.45
C LYS A 117 6.91 29.16 -7.77
N GLY A 118 6.32 28.80 -8.92
CA GLY A 118 6.84 29.16 -10.25
C GLY A 118 8.21 28.58 -10.56
N VAL A 119 8.69 27.67 -9.74
CA VAL A 119 9.94 26.95 -9.97
C VAL A 119 9.64 25.79 -10.92
N ARG A 120 9.60 26.08 -12.21
CA ARG A 120 9.87 25.04 -13.20
C ARG A 120 11.29 24.55 -12.92
N SER A 121 11.44 23.43 -12.27
CA SER A 121 12.68 22.71 -12.33
C SER A 121 12.86 22.30 -13.78
N LYS A 122 13.67 23.09 -14.48
CA LYS A 122 14.19 22.69 -15.78
C LYS A 122 15.02 21.43 -15.47
N ALA A 123 14.43 20.25 -15.71
CA ALA A 123 15.20 19.01 -15.68
C ALA A 123 16.43 19.28 -16.54
N PRO A 124 17.64 18.97 -16.05
CA PRO A 124 18.83 19.19 -16.84
C PRO A 124 18.72 18.33 -18.10
N GLU A 125 18.52 18.96 -19.26
CA GLU A 125 18.54 18.31 -20.58
C GLU A 125 19.86 17.59 -20.86
N SER A 126 20.83 17.66 -19.93
CA SER A 126 22.11 17.00 -20.01
C SER A 126 22.06 15.51 -19.63
N SER A 127 21.10 15.07 -18.81
CA SER A 127 21.07 13.69 -18.31
C SER A 127 20.68 12.67 -19.37
N ASP A 128 19.75 12.98 -20.27
CA ASP A 128 19.30 12.03 -21.30
C ASP A 128 20.38 11.81 -22.37
N ARG A 129 21.10 12.87 -22.77
CA ARG A 129 22.18 12.77 -23.76
C ARG A 129 23.41 12.04 -23.22
N ASP A 130 23.69 12.18 -21.93
CA ASP A 130 24.80 11.49 -21.29
C ASP A 130 24.47 10.01 -21.09
N LEU A 131 23.24 9.67 -20.71
CA LEU A 131 22.72 8.30 -20.66
C LEU A 131 22.69 7.62 -22.04
N GLU A 132 22.27 8.33 -23.08
CA GLU A 132 22.30 7.81 -24.44
C GLU A 132 23.72 7.50 -24.91
N ARG A 133 24.69 8.36 -24.59
CA ARG A 133 26.13 8.12 -24.90
C ARG A 133 26.69 6.93 -24.15
N GLU A 134 26.33 6.77 -22.90
CA GLU A 134 26.78 5.66 -22.08
C GLU A 134 26.19 4.33 -22.56
N VAL A 135 24.89 4.31 -22.91
CA VAL A 135 24.22 3.14 -23.52
C VAL A 135 24.85 2.77 -24.87
N GLU A 136 25.19 3.77 -25.69
CA GLU A 136 25.86 3.51 -26.97
C GLU A 136 27.28 3.00 -26.80
N ALA A 137 28.03 3.50 -25.81
CA ALA A 137 29.36 3.02 -25.46
C ALA A 137 29.33 1.54 -24.99
N LEU A 138 28.41 1.20 -24.09
CA LEU A 138 28.21 -0.17 -23.61
C LEU A 138 27.77 -1.12 -24.72
N ARG A 139 26.96 -0.67 -25.68
CA ARG A 139 26.60 -1.48 -26.86
C ARG A 139 27.78 -1.76 -27.77
N ARG A 140 28.70 -0.80 -27.94
CA ARG A 140 29.93 -1.00 -28.71
C ARG A 140 30.86 -2.00 -28.04
N GLU A 141 31.00 -1.90 -26.71
CA GLU A 141 31.80 -2.85 -25.92
C GLU A 141 31.22 -4.27 -25.98
N LEU A 142 29.90 -4.41 -25.84
CA LEU A 142 29.23 -5.70 -25.94
C LEU A 142 29.39 -6.35 -27.33
N ASN A 143 29.36 -5.54 -28.40
CA ASN A 143 29.58 -6.04 -29.77
C ASN A 143 31.06 -6.39 -30.02
N ALA A 144 32.00 -5.72 -29.38
CA ALA A 144 33.42 -6.05 -29.45
C ALA A 144 33.78 -7.35 -28.68
N LEU A 145 32.98 -7.68 -27.64
CA LEU A 145 33.13 -8.92 -26.85
C LEU A 145 32.44 -10.14 -27.49
N LYS A 146 31.66 -9.98 -28.55
CA LYS A 146 31.14 -11.10 -29.32
C LYS A 146 32.31 -11.76 -30.05
N LEU A 147 32.77 -12.86 -29.47
CA LEU A 147 33.77 -13.77 -30.08
C LEU A 147 33.33 -14.18 -31.47
N PRO A 148 34.27 -14.30 -32.44
CA PRO A 148 33.97 -14.74 -33.78
C PRO A 148 33.33 -16.13 -33.73
N GLU A 149 32.28 -16.31 -34.49
CA GLU A 149 31.61 -17.62 -34.68
C GLU A 149 32.64 -18.65 -35.09
N VAL A 150 32.79 -19.69 -34.28
CA VAL A 150 33.57 -20.87 -34.64
C VAL A 150 32.82 -21.53 -35.82
N GLU A 151 33.39 -21.43 -37.00
CA GLU A 151 32.98 -22.21 -38.19
C GLU A 151 32.97 -23.68 -37.77
N ARG A 152 31.78 -24.28 -37.69
CA ARG A 152 31.63 -25.75 -37.65
C ARG A 152 32.00 -26.30 -39.00
N GLN A 153 33.23 -26.78 -39.14
CA GLN A 153 33.59 -27.69 -40.20
C GLN A 153 32.73 -28.96 -40.07
N GLN A 154 31.79 -29.13 -40.98
CA GLN A 154 31.22 -30.42 -41.26
C GLN A 154 32.31 -31.26 -41.92
N SER A 155 32.87 -32.20 -41.20
CA SER A 155 33.62 -33.28 -41.80
C SER A 155 32.63 -34.35 -42.25
N ASP A 156 32.55 -34.52 -43.56
CA ASP A 156 31.94 -35.65 -44.23
C ASP A 156 32.60 -36.94 -43.73
N PHE A 157 31.79 -37.89 -43.31
CA PHE A 157 32.16 -39.31 -43.23
C PHE A 157 31.27 -40.07 -44.18
N GLU A 158 31.93 -40.61 -45.22
CA GLU A 158 31.47 -41.77 -46.00
C GLU A 158 31.31 -43.01 -45.16
#